data_d9dbd28f338b5ae154ba5406af909332
#
_entry.id   d9dbd28f338b5ae154ba5406af909332
#
_cell.length_a   1.000
_cell.length_b   1.000
_cell.length_c   1.000
_cell.angle_alpha   90.00
_cell.angle_beta   90.00
_cell.angle_gamma   90.00
#
_symmetry.space_group_name_H-M   'P 1'
#
loop_
_entity.id
_entity.type
_entity.pdbx_description
1 polymer ?
#
loop_
_entity_poly.entity_id
_entity_poly.type
_entity_poly.pdbx_seq_one_letter_code
_entity_poly.pdbx_strand_id
1 'polypeptide(L)'
;TLYLAGQPYKLDVRLGLQNSIRRSGQTVFMELADDTPVMKQKLYHKLLQSLGKKLFPASLSRMQPLFDGLALPDPVLKQRVMRSRWGSCMPLKGIVTMNTYLAIMPEEIIDHVMLHELCHFLQPNHSRHFYDAMTIRMPDWKARRQAMTKYLPYCV
;
A
#
# COMPACT_ATOMS: atom_id res chain seq x y z
N THR A 1 13.23 -13.07 -6.22
CA THR A 1 13.19 -11.91 -5.30
C THR A 1 11.82 -11.27 -5.31
N LEU A 2 11.33 -10.92 -4.17
CA LEU A 2 10.15 -10.08 -3.98
C LEU A 2 10.44 -9.02 -2.93
N TYR A 3 9.56 -8.02 -2.82
CA TYR A 3 9.72 -6.95 -1.84
C TYR A 3 8.57 -6.95 -0.84
N LEU A 4 8.87 -6.70 0.42
CA LEU A 4 7.90 -6.48 1.49
C LEU A 4 8.35 -5.25 2.29
N ALA A 5 7.51 -4.25 2.41
CA ALA A 5 7.82 -2.99 3.08
C ALA A 5 9.16 -2.37 2.59
N GLY A 6 9.44 -2.48 1.30
CA GLY A 6 10.65 -1.97 0.66
C GLY A 6 11.88 -2.84 0.81
N GLN A 7 11.81 -3.94 1.54
CA GLN A 7 12.95 -4.84 1.76
C GLN A 7 12.89 -6.05 0.83
N PRO A 8 14.03 -6.46 0.25
CA PRO A 8 14.06 -7.63 -0.63
C PRO A 8 14.00 -8.93 0.16
N TYR A 9 13.28 -9.91 -0.39
CA TYR A 9 13.14 -11.26 0.16
C TYR A 9 13.39 -12.29 -0.93
N LYS A 10 13.99 -13.41 -0.55
CA LYS A 10 14.08 -14.59 -1.40
C LYS A 10 12.74 -15.33 -1.38
N LEU A 11 12.30 -15.81 -2.54
CA LEU A 11 11.13 -16.67 -2.63
C LEU A 11 11.57 -18.11 -2.82
N ASP A 12 11.11 -19.00 -1.93
CA ASP A 12 11.32 -20.45 -2.00
C ASP A 12 9.96 -21.11 -2.23
N VAL A 13 9.77 -21.70 -3.41
CA VAL A 13 8.51 -22.36 -3.79
C VAL A 13 8.72 -23.86 -3.76
N ARG A 14 7.85 -24.58 -3.06
CA ARG A 14 7.90 -26.06 -2.95
C ARG A 14 6.51 -26.65 -3.18
N LEU A 15 6.49 -27.83 -3.78
CA LEU A 15 5.28 -28.65 -3.85
C LEU A 15 5.06 -29.35 -2.51
N GLY A 16 3.82 -29.45 -2.08
CA GLY A 16 3.46 -30.05 -0.80
C GLY A 16 2.00 -30.46 -0.72
N LEU A 17 1.53 -30.69 0.49
CA LEU A 17 0.19 -31.23 0.75
C LEU A 17 -0.87 -30.13 0.91
N GLN A 18 -0.45 -28.87 1.06
CA GLN A 18 -1.37 -27.76 1.27
C GLN A 18 -0.85 -26.50 0.55
N ASN A 19 -1.75 -25.53 0.35
CA ASN A 19 -1.41 -24.24 -0.19
C ASN A 19 -1.18 -23.27 0.97
N SER A 20 0.06 -22.81 1.14
CA SER A 20 0.40 -21.89 2.20
C SER A 20 1.52 -20.94 1.82
N ILE A 21 1.59 -19.80 2.51
CA ILE A 21 2.67 -18.83 2.36
C ILE A 21 3.04 -18.32 3.75
N ARG A 22 4.36 -18.24 4.03
CA ARG A 22 4.87 -17.71 5.29
C ARG A 22 6.21 -17.05 5.09
N ARG A 23 6.53 -16.14 5.98
CA ARG A 23 7.82 -15.48 6.01
C ARG A 23 8.64 -15.99 7.19
N SER A 24 9.91 -16.27 6.95
CA SER A 24 10.89 -16.59 7.98
C SER A 24 12.23 -15.97 7.62
N GLY A 25 12.76 -15.10 8.47
CA GLY A 25 13.98 -14.33 8.17
C GLY A 25 13.81 -13.51 6.90
N GLN A 26 14.74 -13.64 5.97
CA GLN A 26 14.74 -12.95 4.67
C GLN A 26 14.18 -13.83 3.54
N THR A 27 13.44 -14.87 3.90
CA THR A 27 12.86 -15.81 2.92
C THR A 27 11.34 -15.89 3.10
N VAL A 28 10.65 -15.87 1.98
CA VAL A 28 9.22 -16.21 1.90
C VAL A 28 9.11 -17.63 1.37
N PHE A 29 8.46 -18.49 2.13
CA PHE A 29 8.22 -19.88 1.77
C PHE A 29 6.80 -20.05 1.26
N MET A 30 6.66 -20.58 0.05
CA MET A 30 5.38 -20.87 -0.57
C MET A 30 5.28 -22.38 -0.78
N GLU A 31 4.30 -23.02 -0.15
CA GLU A 31 3.96 -24.42 -0.38
C GLU A 31 2.74 -24.50 -1.28
N LEU A 32 2.78 -25.34 -2.29
CA LEU A 32 1.71 -25.49 -3.27
C LEU A 32 1.27 -26.96 -3.33
N ALA A 33 0.02 -27.23 -2.99
CA ALA A 33 -0.67 -28.47 -3.34
C ALA A 33 -1.22 -28.35 -4.76
N ASP A 34 -1.65 -27.16 -5.14
CA ASP A 34 -2.15 -26.81 -6.46
C ASP A 34 -1.15 -25.84 -7.12
N ASP A 35 -0.27 -26.38 -7.97
CA ASP A 35 0.78 -25.61 -8.66
C ASP A 35 0.21 -24.90 -9.88
N THR A 36 -0.56 -23.86 -9.65
CA THR A 36 -1.15 -23.01 -10.69
C THR A 36 -0.75 -21.55 -10.48
N PRO A 37 -0.66 -20.75 -11.57
CA PRO A 37 -0.43 -19.31 -11.45
C PRO A 37 -1.50 -18.61 -10.60
N VAL A 38 -2.74 -19.05 -10.69
CA VAL A 38 -3.85 -18.49 -9.89
C VAL A 38 -3.63 -18.72 -8.40
N MET A 39 -3.19 -19.90 -8.00
CA MET A 39 -2.92 -20.20 -6.59
C MET A 39 -1.72 -19.42 -6.08
N LYS A 40 -0.64 -19.30 -6.87
CA LYS A 40 0.52 -18.49 -6.52
C LYS A 40 0.14 -17.04 -6.28
N GLN A 41 -0.65 -16.45 -7.18
CA GLN A 41 -1.13 -15.07 -7.04
C GLN A 41 -2.00 -14.92 -5.81
N LYS A 42 -2.91 -15.85 -5.55
CA LYS A 42 -3.79 -15.83 -4.38
C LYS A 42 -3.00 -15.82 -3.07
N LEU A 43 -1.97 -16.66 -2.97
CA LEU A 43 -1.12 -16.72 -1.78
C LEU A 43 -0.29 -15.45 -1.63
N TYR A 44 0.25 -14.93 -2.72
CA TYR A 44 0.99 -13.66 -2.71
C TYR A 44 0.11 -12.50 -2.22
N HIS A 45 -1.09 -12.38 -2.77
CA HIS A 45 -2.03 -11.34 -2.34
C HIS A 45 -2.42 -11.49 -0.86
N LYS A 46 -2.58 -12.72 -0.39
CA LYS A 46 -2.87 -13.00 1.03
C LYS A 46 -1.74 -12.51 1.94
N LEU A 47 -0.48 -12.75 1.54
CA LEU A 47 0.68 -12.25 2.27
C LEU A 47 0.69 -10.73 2.32
N LEU A 48 0.48 -10.07 1.17
CA LEU A 48 0.45 -8.61 1.09
C LEU A 48 -0.70 -8.00 1.88
N GLN A 49 -1.89 -8.61 1.85
CA GLN A 49 -3.03 -8.16 2.64
C GLN A 49 -2.74 -8.22 4.13
N SER A 50 -2.13 -9.31 4.59
CA SER A 50 -1.73 -9.46 5.99
C SER A 50 -0.74 -8.38 6.42
N LEU A 51 0.23 -8.08 5.57
CA LEU A 51 1.19 -7.02 5.82
C LEU A 51 0.54 -5.64 5.80
N GLY A 52 -0.36 -5.40 4.85
CA GLY A 52 -1.10 -4.14 4.73
C GLY A 52 -1.94 -3.82 5.96
N LYS A 53 -2.48 -4.83 6.64
CA LYS A 53 -3.22 -4.65 7.90
C LYS A 53 -2.40 -3.99 8.99
N LYS A 54 -1.07 -4.08 8.93
CA LYS A 54 -0.15 -3.42 9.86
C LYS A 54 0.37 -2.11 9.28
N LEU A 55 0.78 -2.11 8.02
CA LEU A 55 1.46 -0.97 7.40
C LEU A 55 0.52 0.23 7.17
N PHE A 56 -0.70 -0.02 6.75
CA PHE A 56 -1.62 1.07 6.37
C PHE A 56 -2.17 1.83 7.57
N PRO A 57 -2.63 1.19 8.67
CA PRO A 57 -2.98 1.93 9.87
C PRO A 57 -1.81 2.71 10.47
N ALA A 58 -0.59 2.17 10.41
CA ALA A 58 0.61 2.88 10.87
C ALA A 58 0.87 4.13 10.04
N SER A 59 0.71 4.05 8.71
CA SER A 59 0.82 5.20 7.81
C SER A 59 -0.23 6.26 8.13
N LEU A 60 -1.47 5.86 8.34
CA LEU A 60 -2.54 6.79 8.73
C LEU A 60 -2.18 7.52 10.02
N SER A 61 -1.66 6.80 11.01
CA SER A 61 -1.23 7.40 12.28
C SER A 61 -0.11 8.41 12.12
N ARG A 62 0.79 8.23 11.13
CA ARG A 62 1.85 9.19 10.82
C ARG A 62 1.35 10.41 10.04
N MET A 63 0.38 10.21 9.16
CA MET A 63 -0.08 11.28 8.25
C MET A 63 -1.20 12.14 8.83
N GLN A 64 -2.09 11.58 9.64
CA GLN A 64 -3.19 12.33 10.24
C GLN A 64 -2.74 13.58 11.00
N PRO A 65 -1.68 13.56 11.81
CA PRO A 65 -1.23 14.76 12.54
C PRO A 65 -0.83 15.94 11.64
N LEU A 66 -0.50 15.69 10.38
CA LEU A 66 -0.18 16.76 9.42
C LEU A 66 -1.38 17.64 9.08
N PHE A 67 -2.58 17.21 9.45
CA PHE A 67 -3.84 17.92 9.24
C PHE A 67 -4.42 18.48 10.55
N ASP A 68 -3.63 18.54 11.62
CA ASP A 68 -4.07 19.07 12.92
C ASP A 68 -4.58 20.51 12.77
N GLY A 69 -5.66 20.81 13.47
CA GLY A 69 -6.35 22.09 13.37
C GLY A 69 -7.38 22.17 12.24
N LEU A 70 -7.46 21.15 11.40
CA LEU A 70 -8.45 21.01 10.33
C LEU A 70 -9.49 19.97 10.72
N ALA A 71 -10.74 20.19 10.33
CA ALA A 71 -11.84 19.28 10.68
C ALA A 71 -11.91 18.09 9.71
N LEU A 72 -10.90 17.22 9.75
CA LEU A 72 -10.92 15.98 8.99
C LEU A 72 -11.65 14.89 9.79
N PRO A 73 -12.49 14.07 9.15
CA PRO A 73 -13.04 12.91 9.82
C PRO A 73 -11.96 11.86 10.07
N ASP A 74 -12.16 10.99 11.07
CA ASP A 74 -11.37 9.77 11.19
C ASP A 74 -11.81 8.82 10.07
N PRO A 75 -10.96 8.53 9.08
CA PRO A 75 -11.40 7.73 7.96
C PRO A 75 -11.54 6.26 8.33
N VAL A 76 -12.51 5.61 7.70
CA VAL A 76 -12.53 4.15 7.63
C VAL A 76 -11.48 3.75 6.62
N LEU A 77 -10.51 2.96 7.06
CA LEU A 77 -9.40 2.51 6.23
C LEU A 77 -9.69 1.12 5.67
N LYS A 78 -9.63 1.01 4.35
CA LYS A 78 -9.80 -0.24 3.62
C LYS A 78 -8.60 -0.51 2.73
N GLN A 79 -8.46 -1.75 2.29
CA GLN A 79 -7.48 -2.10 1.26
C GLN A 79 -8.09 -3.10 0.27
N ARG A 80 -7.61 -3.04 -0.95
CA ARG A 80 -7.88 -4.03 -1.98
C ARG A 80 -6.81 -3.98 -3.07
N VAL A 81 -6.68 -5.05 -3.83
CA VAL A 81 -5.88 -5.06 -5.05
C VAL A 81 -6.56 -4.20 -6.08
N MET A 82 -5.84 -3.21 -6.62
CA MET A 82 -6.34 -2.31 -7.66
C MET A 82 -5.37 -2.30 -8.85
N ARG A 83 -5.91 -2.17 -10.07
CA ARG A 83 -5.09 -2.19 -11.29
C ARG A 83 -4.70 -0.81 -11.79
N SER A 84 -5.54 0.21 -11.59
CA SER A 84 -5.40 1.51 -12.24
C SER A 84 -5.11 2.66 -11.29
N ARG A 85 -5.07 2.42 -9.99
CA ARG A 85 -4.79 3.47 -9.00
C ARG A 85 -4.13 2.90 -7.75
N TRP A 86 -3.43 3.76 -7.01
CA TRP A 86 -2.74 3.38 -5.78
C TRP A 86 -3.59 3.57 -4.53
N GLY A 87 -4.62 4.37 -4.62
CA GLY A 87 -5.54 4.58 -3.54
C GLY A 87 -6.81 5.24 -4.04
N SER A 88 -7.78 5.39 -3.16
CA SER A 88 -8.98 6.17 -3.41
C SER A 88 -9.51 6.77 -2.12
N CYS A 89 -10.21 7.87 -2.24
CA CYS A 89 -10.89 8.52 -1.14
C CYS A 89 -12.33 8.80 -1.52
N MET A 90 -13.24 8.48 -0.62
CA MET A 90 -14.65 8.85 -0.72
C MET A 90 -14.93 9.87 0.39
N PRO A 91 -14.75 11.18 0.14
CA PRO A 91 -14.79 12.18 1.21
C PRO A 91 -16.13 12.24 1.94
N LEU A 92 -17.23 12.10 1.23
CA LEU A 92 -18.57 12.15 1.81
C LEU A 92 -18.89 10.95 2.70
N LYS A 93 -18.26 9.80 2.43
CA LYS A 93 -18.43 8.58 3.23
C LYS A 93 -17.33 8.41 4.27
N GLY A 94 -16.28 9.21 4.22
CA GLY A 94 -15.14 9.10 5.13
C GLY A 94 -14.33 7.81 4.94
N ILE A 95 -14.19 7.32 3.70
CA ILE A 95 -13.50 6.07 3.40
C ILE A 95 -12.24 6.35 2.60
N VAL A 96 -11.10 5.81 3.07
CA VAL A 96 -9.83 5.75 2.34
C VAL A 96 -9.52 4.30 2.03
N THR A 97 -9.27 3.99 0.76
CA THR A 97 -8.88 2.65 0.33
C THR A 97 -7.45 2.69 -0.21
N MET A 98 -6.59 1.81 0.32
CA MET A 98 -5.20 1.68 -0.12
C MET A 98 -5.07 0.45 -1.02
N ASN A 99 -4.27 0.56 -2.07
CA ASN A 99 -3.94 -0.59 -2.91
C ASN A 99 -3.05 -1.56 -2.14
N THR A 100 -3.46 -2.81 -2.06
CA THR A 100 -2.72 -3.86 -1.36
C THR A 100 -1.28 -3.98 -1.82
N TYR A 101 -0.98 -3.73 -3.10
CA TYR A 101 0.39 -3.75 -3.63
C TYR A 101 1.32 -2.73 -2.96
N LEU A 102 0.79 -1.70 -2.31
CA LEU A 102 1.63 -0.77 -1.56
C LEU A 102 2.40 -1.45 -0.42
N ALA A 103 1.95 -2.62 0.03
CA ALA A 103 2.66 -3.38 1.07
C ALA A 103 4.06 -3.86 0.64
N ILE A 104 4.37 -3.83 -0.66
CA ILE A 104 5.73 -4.15 -1.15
C ILE A 104 6.70 -2.96 -1.00
N MET A 105 6.18 -1.76 -0.84
CA MET A 105 6.93 -0.51 -0.92
C MET A 105 7.37 -0.02 0.47
N PRO A 106 8.43 0.81 0.55
CA PRO A 106 8.85 1.39 1.82
C PRO A 106 7.82 2.38 2.38
N GLU A 107 7.92 2.63 3.69
CA GLU A 107 6.99 3.50 4.41
C GLU A 107 6.85 4.88 3.79
N GLU A 108 7.93 5.46 3.31
CA GLU A 108 7.95 6.80 2.71
C GLU A 108 7.02 6.89 1.50
N ILE A 109 6.96 5.82 0.72
CA ILE A 109 6.08 5.75 -0.46
C ILE A 109 4.63 5.50 -0.02
N ILE A 110 4.41 4.60 0.94
CA ILE A 110 3.07 4.36 1.51
C ILE A 110 2.51 5.67 2.07
N ASP A 111 3.32 6.41 2.82
CA ASP A 111 2.93 7.69 3.40
C ASP A 111 2.56 8.73 2.33
N HIS A 112 3.25 8.73 1.20
CA HIS A 112 2.91 9.61 0.07
C HIS A 112 1.49 9.33 -0.43
N VAL A 113 1.14 8.06 -0.64
CA VAL A 113 -0.20 7.69 -1.11
C VAL A 113 -1.26 8.00 -0.05
N MET A 114 -0.97 7.68 1.22
CA MET A 114 -1.87 8.00 2.32
C MET A 114 -2.16 9.50 2.40
N LEU A 115 -1.11 10.32 2.33
CA LEU A 115 -1.26 11.77 2.32
C LEU A 115 -2.09 12.26 1.13
N HIS A 116 -1.85 11.70 -0.06
CA HIS A 116 -2.61 12.01 -1.26
C HIS A 116 -4.11 11.80 -1.02
N GLU A 117 -4.48 10.64 -0.48
CA GLU A 117 -5.89 10.34 -0.21
C GLU A 117 -6.48 11.23 0.89
N LEU A 118 -5.73 11.52 1.94
CA LEU A 118 -6.19 12.43 3.00
C LEU A 118 -6.40 13.86 2.48
N CYS A 119 -5.58 14.32 1.54
CA CYS A 119 -5.75 15.64 0.92
C CYS A 119 -7.08 15.77 0.17
N HIS A 120 -7.68 14.66 -0.27
CA HIS A 120 -8.99 14.70 -0.91
C HIS A 120 -10.13 15.11 0.03
N PHE A 121 -9.94 15.01 1.34
CA PHE A 121 -10.91 15.58 2.30
C PHE A 121 -10.89 17.12 2.28
N LEU A 122 -9.77 17.73 1.86
CA LEU A 122 -9.65 19.18 1.72
C LEU A 122 -10.04 19.64 0.32
N GLN A 123 -9.63 18.88 -0.70
CA GLN A 123 -9.81 19.21 -2.11
C GLN A 123 -10.17 17.95 -2.89
N PRO A 124 -11.44 17.76 -3.30
CA PRO A 124 -11.85 16.55 -4.03
C PRO A 124 -11.17 16.38 -5.39
N ASN A 125 -10.83 17.49 -6.05
CA ASN A 125 -10.21 17.49 -7.38
C ASN A 125 -8.69 17.65 -7.29
N HIS A 126 -7.96 17.09 -8.26
CA HIS A 126 -6.51 17.30 -8.40
C HIS A 126 -6.19 18.67 -8.97
N SER A 127 -6.69 19.72 -8.30
CA SER A 127 -6.46 21.11 -8.65
C SER A 127 -5.08 21.58 -8.12
N ARG A 128 -4.72 22.82 -8.46
CA ARG A 128 -3.53 23.45 -7.87
C ARG A 128 -3.59 23.46 -6.35
N HIS A 129 -4.77 23.73 -5.77
CA HIS A 129 -4.96 23.76 -4.32
C HIS A 129 -4.69 22.39 -3.68
N PHE A 130 -5.05 21.31 -4.37
CA PHE A 130 -4.73 19.96 -3.93
C PHE A 130 -3.22 19.74 -3.85
N TYR A 131 -2.49 20.04 -4.93
CA TYR A 131 -1.04 19.87 -4.97
C TYR A 131 -0.31 20.82 -4.03
N ASP A 132 -0.81 22.02 -3.81
CA ASP A 132 -0.28 22.94 -2.80
C ASP A 132 -0.43 22.34 -1.39
N ALA A 133 -1.58 21.76 -1.09
CA ALA A 133 -1.83 21.08 0.20
C ALA A 133 -0.88 19.90 0.42
N MET A 134 -0.60 19.12 -0.64
CA MET A 134 0.41 18.04 -0.58
C MET A 134 1.81 18.61 -0.35
N THR A 135 2.21 19.61 -1.12
CA THR A 135 3.57 20.15 -1.09
C THR A 135 3.92 20.76 0.26
N ILE A 136 2.97 21.46 0.89
CA ILE A 136 3.15 22.02 2.23
C ILE A 136 3.45 20.92 3.26
N ARG A 137 2.77 19.77 3.16
CA ARG A 137 2.88 18.67 4.11
C ARG A 137 3.99 17.68 3.79
N MET A 138 4.33 17.55 2.53
CA MET A 138 5.33 16.58 2.04
C MET A 138 6.02 17.17 0.80
N PRO A 139 7.03 18.06 0.98
CA PRO A 139 7.68 18.75 -0.13
C PRO A 139 8.31 17.83 -1.17
N ASP A 140 8.70 16.61 -0.79
CA ASP A 140 9.35 15.63 -1.65
C ASP A 140 8.39 14.59 -2.26
N TRP A 141 7.09 14.87 -2.27
CA TRP A 141 6.10 13.89 -2.73
C TRP A 141 6.31 13.43 -4.17
N LYS A 142 6.83 14.31 -5.05
CA LYS A 142 7.12 13.96 -6.45
C LYS A 142 8.22 12.91 -6.56
N ALA A 143 9.27 13.05 -5.75
CA ALA A 143 10.36 12.08 -5.69
C ALA A 143 9.88 10.72 -5.17
N ARG A 144 9.00 10.73 -4.17
CA ARG A 144 8.41 9.50 -3.64
C ARG A 144 7.52 8.80 -4.69
N ARG A 145 6.74 9.57 -5.44
CA ARG A 145 5.94 9.05 -6.54
C ARG A 145 6.83 8.41 -7.61
N GLN A 146 7.91 9.07 -7.98
CA GLN A 146 8.87 8.55 -8.96
C GLN A 146 9.51 7.24 -8.48
N ALA A 147 9.81 7.12 -7.20
CA ALA A 147 10.42 5.94 -6.62
C ALA A 147 9.51 4.69 -6.67
N MET A 148 8.21 4.84 -6.86
CA MET A 148 7.27 3.72 -7.02
C MET A 148 7.59 2.85 -8.23
N THR A 149 8.20 3.43 -9.25
CA THR A 149 8.51 2.75 -10.53
C THR A 149 9.33 1.47 -10.34
N LYS A 150 10.24 1.46 -9.38
CA LYS A 150 11.07 0.31 -9.03
C LYS A 150 10.24 -0.93 -8.68
N TYR A 151 9.06 -0.73 -8.10
CA TYR A 151 8.25 -1.81 -7.54
C TYR A 151 7.16 -2.31 -8.48
N LEU A 152 6.92 -1.62 -9.61
CA LEU A 152 5.86 -1.99 -10.56
C LEU A 152 5.94 -3.44 -11.05
N PRO A 153 7.14 -4.00 -11.34
CA PRO A 153 7.24 -5.39 -11.80
C PRO A 153 6.72 -6.42 -10.80
N TYR A 154 6.59 -6.06 -9.53
CA TYR A 154 6.15 -6.95 -8.45
C TYR A 154 4.66 -6.84 -8.15
N CYS A 155 3.94 -5.98 -8.86
CA CYS A 155 2.50 -5.82 -8.75
C CYS A 155 1.79 -6.81 -9.69
N VAL A 156 1.79 -8.07 -9.32
CA VAL A 156 1.32 -9.19 -10.17
C VAL A 156 0.25 -10.05 -9.50
#